data_0fae4f5efe6b5c4b2fc18b06275f36d5
#
_entry.id   0fae4f5efe6b5c4b2fc18b06275f36d5
#
_cell.length_a   1.000
_cell.length_b   1.000
_cell.length_c   1.000
_cell.angle_alpha   90.00
_cell.angle_beta   90.00
_cell.angle_gamma   90.00
#
_symmetry.space_group_name_H-M   'P 1'
#
loop_
_entity.id
_entity.type
_entity.pdbx_description
1 polymer ?
#
loop_
_entity_poly.entity_id
_entity_poly.type
_entity_poly.pdbx_seq_one_letter_code
_entity_poly.pdbx_strand_id
1 'polypeptide(L)'
;MNKLKSIYKAIISLTFIFSFVLTSTAAFSEIVGRLSVHWSPKHHSAKHAQIFADEVNKRAKGKLKIEVYPSKQLFGIREVMGAVTSGAVELGGIVGVVSFPPINKNFNVASFPEMKQH
;
A
#
# COMPACT_ATOMS: atom_id res chain seq x y z
N MET A 1 61.06 19.56 2.73
CA MET A 1 60.05 19.45 3.83
C MET A 1 58.67 20.01 3.44
N ASN A 2 58.56 21.12 2.74
CA ASN A 2 57.29 21.70 2.33
C ASN A 2 56.52 20.89 1.28
N LYS A 3 57.18 20.24 0.33
CA LYS A 3 56.55 19.37 -0.69
C LYS A 3 55.92 18.15 -0.06
N LEU A 4 56.54 17.53 0.94
CA LEU A 4 56.00 16.39 1.63
C LEU A 4 54.74 16.74 2.39
N LYS A 5 54.68 17.85 3.11
CA LYS A 5 53.51 18.35 3.82
C LYS A 5 52.35 18.66 2.87
N SER A 6 52.63 19.14 1.65
CA SER A 6 51.62 19.39 0.62
C SER A 6 50.99 18.07 0.10
N ILE A 7 51.81 17.04 -0.12
CA ILE A 7 51.41 15.74 -0.57
C ILE A 7 50.50 15.07 0.49
N TYR A 8 50.86 15.12 1.77
CA TYR A 8 50.04 14.59 2.86
C TYR A 8 48.66 15.27 2.96
N LYS A 9 48.62 16.61 2.80
CA LYS A 9 47.35 17.36 2.79
C LYS A 9 46.47 16.96 1.60
N ALA A 10 47.04 16.75 0.43
CA ALA A 10 46.31 16.32 -0.76
C ALA A 10 45.77 14.88 -0.59
N ILE A 11 46.54 13.95 -0.03
CA ILE A 11 46.10 12.56 0.23
C ILE A 11 44.99 12.54 1.27
N ILE A 12 45.10 13.29 2.37
CA ILE A 12 44.06 13.35 3.41
C ILE A 12 42.77 13.94 2.86
N SER A 13 42.84 14.99 2.04
CA SER A 13 41.71 15.62 1.39
C SER A 13 40.99 14.64 0.41
N LEU A 14 41.76 13.90 -0.36
CA LEU A 14 41.26 12.93 -1.33
C LEU A 14 40.57 11.75 -0.64
N THR A 15 41.14 11.28 0.49
CA THR A 15 40.54 10.19 1.29
C THR A 15 39.22 10.61 1.94
N PHE A 16 39.13 11.87 2.37
CA PHE A 16 37.93 12.41 2.99
C PHE A 16 36.78 12.56 1.97
N ILE A 17 37.10 12.99 0.74
CA ILE A 17 36.11 13.10 -0.36
C ILE A 17 35.65 11.71 -0.81
N PHE A 18 36.54 10.73 -0.88
CA PHE A 18 36.18 9.36 -1.26
C PHE A 18 35.30 8.66 -0.23
N SER A 19 35.47 8.95 1.06
CA SER A 19 34.62 8.42 2.14
C SER A 19 33.18 8.94 2.10
N PHE A 20 32.94 10.15 1.56
CA PHE A 20 31.61 10.76 1.51
C PHE A 20 30.74 10.23 0.36
N VAL A 21 31.36 9.71 -0.69
CA VAL A 21 30.63 9.21 -1.88
C VAL A 21 30.01 7.83 -1.65
N LEU A 22 30.51 7.07 -0.67
CA LEU A 22 30.06 5.67 -0.40
C LEU A 22 28.77 5.57 0.43
N THR A 23 28.19 6.66 0.90
CA THR A 23 26.97 6.65 1.73
C THR A 23 25.68 7.00 0.98
N SER A 24 25.69 6.98 -0.34
CA SER A 24 24.45 7.07 -1.13
C SER A 24 23.68 5.75 -1.05
N THR A 25 23.13 5.43 0.12
CA THR A 25 22.05 4.45 0.22
C THR A 25 20.86 5.04 -0.52
N ALA A 26 20.52 4.46 -1.67
CA ALA A 26 19.28 4.78 -2.35
C ALA A 26 18.15 4.53 -1.33
N ALA A 27 17.61 5.59 -0.76
CA ALA A 27 16.40 5.52 0.04
C ALA A 27 15.28 5.15 -0.93
N PHE A 28 14.98 3.86 -1.05
CA PHE A 28 13.77 3.41 -1.72
C PHE A 28 12.60 3.94 -0.88
N SER A 29 11.88 4.92 -1.41
CA SER A 29 10.64 5.37 -0.81
C SER A 29 9.67 4.18 -0.78
N GLU A 30 9.24 3.78 0.42
CA GLU A 30 8.24 2.75 0.61
C GLU A 30 6.92 3.22 -0.04
N ILE A 31 6.34 2.40 -0.90
CA ILE A 31 5.03 2.66 -1.49
C ILE A 31 3.99 2.25 -0.46
N VAL A 32 3.10 3.16 -0.07
CA VAL A 32 2.01 2.87 0.88
C VAL A 32 0.71 2.72 0.11
N GLY A 33 0.07 1.54 0.23
CA GLY A 33 -1.25 1.25 -0.30
C GLY A 33 -2.28 1.22 0.82
N ARG A 34 -3.29 2.09 0.76
CA ARG A 34 -4.38 2.16 1.74
C ARG A 34 -5.50 1.23 1.31
N LEU A 35 -5.85 0.27 2.17
CA LEU A 35 -6.95 -0.66 1.97
C LEU A 35 -8.16 -0.24 2.80
N SER A 36 -9.16 0.35 2.15
CA SER A 36 -10.42 0.73 2.80
C SER A 36 -11.36 -0.47 2.87
N VAL A 37 -11.81 -0.84 4.07
CA VAL A 37 -12.82 -1.87 4.30
C VAL A 37 -13.95 -1.35 5.19
N HIS A 38 -15.19 -1.75 4.87
CA HIS A 38 -16.35 -1.28 5.61
C HIS A 38 -16.69 -2.13 6.85
N TRP A 39 -16.14 -3.33 6.96
CA TRP A 39 -16.35 -4.23 8.09
C TRP A 39 -15.64 -3.77 9.37
N SER A 40 -16.23 -4.09 10.51
CA SER A 40 -15.55 -3.86 11.80
C SER A 40 -14.34 -4.79 11.95
N PRO A 41 -13.34 -4.44 12.79
CA PRO A 41 -12.15 -5.28 12.99
C PRO A 41 -12.46 -6.69 13.50
N LYS A 42 -13.60 -6.88 14.18
CA LYS A 42 -14.04 -8.19 14.69
C LYS A 42 -14.63 -9.08 13.60
N HIS A 43 -15.05 -8.52 12.47
CA HIS A 43 -15.66 -9.26 11.37
C HIS A 43 -14.61 -10.12 10.65
N HIS A 44 -14.99 -11.34 10.24
CA HIS A 44 -14.07 -12.27 9.56
C HIS A 44 -13.43 -11.65 8.30
N SER A 45 -14.20 -10.91 7.48
CA SER A 45 -13.68 -10.29 6.27
C SER A 45 -12.61 -9.21 6.55
N ALA A 46 -12.75 -8.45 7.65
CA ALA A 46 -11.73 -7.48 8.07
C ALA A 46 -10.46 -8.20 8.56
N LYS A 47 -10.62 -9.34 9.26
CA LYS A 47 -9.48 -10.18 9.66
C LYS A 47 -8.74 -10.74 8.44
N HIS A 48 -9.46 -11.20 7.41
CA HIS A 48 -8.83 -11.65 6.16
C HIS A 48 -8.12 -10.52 5.43
N ALA A 49 -8.68 -9.31 5.41
CA ALA A 49 -8.01 -8.13 4.84
C ALA A 49 -6.71 -7.81 5.59
N GLN A 50 -6.69 -7.97 6.92
CA GLN A 50 -5.48 -7.79 7.71
C GLN A 50 -4.43 -8.88 7.41
N ILE A 51 -4.84 -10.16 7.35
CA ILE A 51 -3.94 -11.27 6.98
C ILE A 51 -3.33 -11.03 5.60
N PHE A 52 -4.14 -10.59 4.64
CA PHE A 52 -3.66 -10.23 3.31
C PHE A 52 -2.60 -9.12 3.36
N ALA A 53 -2.88 -8.04 4.09
CA ALA A 53 -1.94 -6.93 4.23
C ALA A 53 -0.63 -7.37 4.89
N ASP A 54 -0.70 -8.15 5.97
CA ASP A 54 0.47 -8.66 6.69
C ASP A 54 1.34 -9.55 5.80
N GLU A 55 0.73 -10.46 4.99
CA GLU A 55 1.47 -11.30 4.06
C GLU A 55 2.12 -10.52 2.92
N VAL A 56 1.44 -9.52 2.38
CA VAL A 56 2.03 -8.64 1.35
C VAL A 56 3.20 -7.85 1.95
N ASN A 57 3.02 -7.23 3.10
CA ASN A 57 4.05 -6.44 3.78
C ASN A 57 5.30 -7.29 4.07
N LYS A 58 5.11 -8.52 4.56
CA LYS A 58 6.20 -9.46 4.80
C LYS A 58 6.98 -9.81 3.53
N ARG A 59 6.28 -10.05 2.42
CA ARG A 59 6.91 -10.42 1.13
C ARG A 59 7.53 -9.23 0.42
N ALA A 60 6.98 -8.04 0.60
CA ALA A 60 7.45 -6.82 -0.05
C ALA A 60 8.77 -6.29 0.53
N LYS A 61 9.21 -6.74 1.70
CA LYS A 61 10.50 -6.40 2.34
C LYS A 61 10.78 -4.89 2.37
N GLY A 62 9.76 -4.09 2.74
CA GLY A 62 9.86 -2.63 2.84
C GLY A 62 9.71 -1.86 1.51
N LYS A 63 9.43 -2.52 0.39
CA LYS A 63 9.16 -1.85 -0.89
C LYS A 63 7.72 -1.39 -1.03
N LEU A 64 6.79 -2.11 -0.39
CA LEU A 64 5.35 -1.84 -0.37
C LEU A 64 4.84 -2.10 1.04
N LYS A 65 3.98 -1.22 1.53
CA LYS A 65 3.25 -1.36 2.79
C LYS A 65 1.76 -1.20 2.53
N ILE A 66 0.96 -2.20 2.90
CA ILE A 66 -0.49 -2.10 2.89
C ILE A 66 -0.96 -1.78 4.30
N GLU A 67 -1.75 -0.71 4.41
CA GLU A 67 -2.40 -0.27 5.64
C GLU A 67 -3.90 -0.50 5.53
N VAL A 68 -4.48 -1.24 6.49
CA VAL A 68 -5.91 -1.56 6.52
C VAL A 68 -6.68 -0.53 7.34
N TYR A 69 -7.73 0.03 6.75
CA TYR A 69 -8.63 1.00 7.37
C TYR A 69 -10.03 0.40 7.50
N PRO A 70 -10.35 -0.23 8.64
CA PRO A 70 -11.63 -0.90 8.87
C PRO A 70 -12.75 0.09 9.24
N SER A 71 -13.98 -0.44 9.42
CA SER A 71 -15.13 0.30 9.96
C SER A 71 -15.50 1.56 9.17
N LYS A 72 -15.31 1.57 7.86
CA LYS A 72 -15.58 2.73 6.97
C LYS A 72 -14.74 3.98 7.32
N GLN A 73 -13.54 3.80 7.89
CA GLN A 73 -12.69 4.93 8.28
C GLN A 73 -12.34 5.84 7.11
N LEU A 74 -12.19 5.29 5.91
CA LEU A 74 -11.97 6.07 4.69
C LEU A 74 -13.25 6.15 3.85
N PHE A 75 -13.78 4.99 3.41
CA PHE A 75 -14.94 4.94 2.52
C PHE A 75 -15.91 3.83 2.91
N GLY A 76 -17.21 4.09 2.69
CA GLY A 76 -18.26 3.11 2.87
C GLY A 76 -18.37 2.12 1.70
N ILE A 77 -19.19 1.07 1.89
CA ILE A 77 -19.37 -0.01 0.91
C ILE A 77 -19.82 0.46 -0.48
N ARG A 78 -20.59 1.54 -0.56
CA ARG A 78 -21.10 2.11 -1.83
C ARG A 78 -20.12 3.09 -2.48
N GLU A 79 -19.22 3.67 -1.69
CA GLU A 79 -18.31 4.73 -2.09
C GLU A 79 -16.94 4.18 -2.48
N VAL A 80 -16.54 3.04 -1.90
CA VAL A 80 -15.19 2.50 -2.02
C VAL A 80 -14.78 2.21 -3.47
N MET A 81 -15.73 1.79 -4.32
CA MET A 81 -15.45 1.54 -5.73
C MET A 81 -15.11 2.85 -6.48
N GLY A 82 -15.89 3.91 -6.24
CA GLY A 82 -15.59 5.24 -6.78
C GLY A 82 -14.26 5.79 -6.26
N ALA A 83 -13.95 5.55 -4.98
CA ALA A 83 -12.72 5.98 -4.38
C ALA A 83 -11.48 5.30 -4.99
N VAL A 84 -11.56 4.00 -5.29
CA VAL A 84 -10.48 3.26 -5.98
C VAL A 84 -10.34 3.75 -7.43
N THR A 85 -11.44 3.89 -8.15
CA THR A 85 -11.40 4.34 -9.56
C THR A 85 -10.90 5.77 -9.73
N SER A 86 -11.13 6.64 -8.74
CA SER A 86 -10.60 8.00 -8.73
C SER A 86 -9.19 8.13 -8.17
N GLY A 87 -8.62 7.04 -7.63
CA GLY A 87 -7.31 7.05 -6.98
C GLY A 87 -7.30 7.67 -5.58
N ALA A 88 -8.47 7.86 -4.96
CA ALA A 88 -8.55 8.37 -3.59
C ALA A 88 -8.03 7.36 -2.55
N VAL A 89 -8.11 6.07 -2.86
CA VAL A 89 -7.42 4.97 -2.17
C VAL A 89 -6.92 3.96 -3.19
N GLU A 90 -5.90 3.19 -2.82
CA GLU A 90 -5.26 2.23 -3.70
C GLU A 90 -6.02 0.89 -3.75
N LEU A 91 -6.70 0.52 -2.66
CA LEU A 91 -7.37 -0.76 -2.51
C LEU A 91 -8.72 -0.59 -1.80
N GLY A 92 -9.68 -1.44 -2.15
CA GLY A 92 -11.02 -1.43 -1.54
C GLY A 92 -11.57 -2.81 -1.28
N GLY A 93 -12.07 -3.03 -0.05
CA GLY A 93 -12.85 -4.21 0.28
C GLY A 93 -14.29 -4.05 -0.19
N ILE A 94 -14.73 -4.86 -1.15
CA ILE A 94 -16.04 -4.76 -1.78
C ILE A 94 -16.94 -5.97 -1.46
N VAL A 95 -18.25 -5.74 -1.55
CA VAL A 95 -19.25 -6.79 -1.64
C VAL A 95 -19.87 -6.72 -3.05
N GLY A 96 -19.65 -7.75 -3.85
CA GLY A 96 -19.96 -7.74 -5.28
C GLY A 96 -21.39 -7.32 -5.59
N VAL A 97 -22.38 -7.90 -4.88
CA VAL A 97 -23.80 -7.59 -5.08
C VAL A 97 -24.21 -6.15 -4.72
N VAL A 98 -23.38 -5.43 -3.97
CA VAL A 98 -23.65 -4.02 -3.58
C VAL A 98 -22.81 -3.05 -4.39
N SER A 99 -21.55 -3.42 -4.67
CA SER A 99 -20.55 -2.51 -5.24
C SER A 99 -20.59 -2.45 -6.77
N PHE A 100 -20.94 -3.57 -7.45
CA PHE A 100 -20.94 -3.66 -8.91
C PHE A 100 -22.24 -3.20 -9.61
N PRO A 101 -23.46 -3.35 -9.06
CA PRO A 101 -24.67 -2.94 -9.76
C PRO A 101 -24.71 -1.48 -10.25
N PRO A 102 -24.12 -0.50 -9.55
CA PRO A 102 -24.03 0.86 -10.05
C PRO A 102 -23.18 0.99 -11.34
N ILE A 103 -22.23 0.06 -11.55
CA ILE A 103 -21.33 0.03 -12.70
C ILE A 103 -21.94 -0.81 -13.82
N ASN A 104 -22.48 -1.97 -13.48
CA ASN A 104 -23.10 -2.89 -14.43
C ASN A 104 -24.24 -3.66 -13.75
N LYS A 105 -25.46 -3.44 -14.23
CA LYS A 105 -26.69 -4.05 -13.69
C LYS A 105 -26.68 -5.59 -13.75
N ASN A 106 -25.88 -6.18 -14.64
CA ASN A 106 -25.73 -7.63 -14.74
C ASN A 106 -25.10 -8.28 -13.50
N PHE A 107 -24.44 -7.48 -12.63
CA PHE A 107 -23.94 -7.96 -11.34
C PHE A 107 -25.01 -8.02 -10.24
N ASN A 108 -26.24 -7.68 -10.53
CA ASN A 108 -27.33 -7.75 -9.55
C ASN A 108 -27.87 -9.18 -9.42
N VAL A 109 -26.96 -10.15 -9.21
CA VAL A 109 -27.27 -11.60 -9.11
C VAL A 109 -28.23 -11.94 -7.98
N ALA A 110 -28.27 -11.10 -6.92
CA ALA A 110 -29.22 -11.28 -5.82
C ALA A 110 -30.69 -11.04 -6.23
N SER A 111 -30.93 -10.50 -7.44
CA SER A 111 -32.26 -10.25 -7.99
C SER A 111 -32.82 -11.43 -8.78
N PHE A 112 -32.00 -12.46 -9.06
CA PHE A 112 -32.48 -13.63 -9.77
C PHE A 112 -33.38 -14.49 -8.86
N PRO A 113 -34.61 -14.85 -9.30
CA PRO A 113 -35.55 -15.62 -8.48
C PRO A 113 -34.99 -16.96 -8.01
N GLU A 114 -34.21 -17.61 -8.85
CA GLU A 114 -33.62 -18.94 -8.56
C GLU A 114 -32.59 -18.90 -7.41
N MET A 115 -32.00 -17.76 -7.12
CA MET A 115 -31.00 -17.63 -6.04
C MET A 115 -31.62 -17.31 -4.67
N LYS A 116 -32.93 -17.11 -4.59
CA LYS A 116 -33.65 -16.85 -3.34
C LYS A 116 -34.13 -18.12 -2.62
N GLN A 117 -33.90 -19.30 -3.17
CA GLN A 117 -34.50 -20.57 -2.69
C GLN A 117 -33.55 -21.43 -1.84
N HIS A 118 -32.42 -20.89 -1.37
CA HIS A 118 -31.52 -21.65 -0.49
C HIS A 118 -31.11 -20.85 0.73
#